data_46bc8c393b674939ee4516d94171bd7f
#
_entry.id   46bc8c393b674939ee4516d94171bd7f
#
_cell.length_a   1.000
_cell.length_b   1.000
_cell.length_c   1.000
_cell.angle_alpha   90.00
_cell.angle_beta   90.00
_cell.angle_gamma   90.00
#
_symmetry.space_group_name_H-M   'P 1'
#
loop_
_entity.id
_entity.type
_entity.pdbx_description
1 polymer ?
#
loop_
_entity_poly.entity_id
_entity_poly.type
_entity_poly.pdbx_seq_one_letter_code
_entity_poly.pdbx_strand_id
1 'polypeptide(L)'
;MFPEEEQTSGHYRWNREWSITNAKIDVVISNNKNAYALERAKKHDIEAVALSPKDFETRDLFNEALYNELVDRKIDLIVLAGCLVVIPEKIIHEFENRIINIHPSLIPSFCGTGYYGLKVHEKALARGVKVSGATVHFVDEGTDTGPIIAQKAVEIKQGDTPESSSAKNHGAGRMGYYAESH
;
A
#
# COMPACT_ATOMS: atom_id res chain seq x y z
N MET A 1 13.62 4.67 -5.36
CA MET A 1 13.09 4.96 -4.01
C MET A 1 12.04 6.03 -4.23
N PHE A 2 10.74 5.60 -4.26
CA PHE A 2 9.69 6.61 -4.26
C PHE A 2 9.75 7.30 -2.93
N PRO A 3 9.59 8.61 -2.91
CA PRO A 3 9.29 9.24 -1.65
C PRO A 3 8.00 8.58 -1.12
N GLU A 4 8.10 7.95 0.03
CA GLU A 4 6.95 7.52 0.86
C GLU A 4 5.91 8.65 0.99
N GLU A 5 6.32 9.85 0.62
CA GLU A 5 5.56 11.09 0.61
C GLU A 5 4.30 11.06 -0.25
N GLU A 6 4.33 10.46 -1.44
CA GLU A 6 3.18 10.56 -2.35
C GLU A 6 2.04 9.62 -2.00
N GLN A 7 2.32 8.44 -1.45
CA GLN A 7 1.27 7.47 -1.14
C GLN A 7 0.46 7.89 0.09
N THR A 8 1.14 8.28 1.16
CA THR A 8 0.46 8.72 2.39
C THR A 8 -0.28 10.05 2.22
N SER A 9 0.22 10.98 1.37
CA SER A 9 -0.48 12.26 1.13
C SER A 9 -1.84 12.09 0.51
N GLY A 10 -2.02 11.08 -0.33
CA GLY A 10 -3.31 10.78 -0.93
C GLY A 10 -4.38 10.48 0.13
N HIS A 11 -4.06 9.60 1.10
CA HIS A 11 -5.00 9.19 2.15
C HIS A 11 -5.39 10.34 3.09
N TYR A 12 -4.41 11.17 3.52
CA TYR A 12 -4.70 12.31 4.38
C TYR A 12 -5.51 13.40 3.70
N ARG A 13 -5.24 13.62 2.41
CA ARG A 13 -5.98 14.58 1.59
C ARG A 13 -7.43 14.15 1.42
N TRP A 14 -7.70 12.86 1.30
CA TRP A 14 -9.04 12.30 1.14
C TRP A 14 -9.91 12.48 2.38
N ASN A 15 -9.37 12.29 3.56
CA ASN A 15 -10.11 12.57 4.79
C ASN A 15 -10.50 14.04 4.97
N ARG A 16 -9.81 14.99 4.30
CA ARG A 16 -10.09 16.42 4.41
C ARG A 16 -10.84 17.03 3.23
N GLU A 17 -10.61 16.56 2.01
CA GLU A 17 -11.14 17.18 0.79
C GLU A 17 -12.26 16.38 0.12
N TRP A 18 -12.36 15.09 0.37
CA TRP A 18 -13.27 14.20 -0.32
C TRP A 18 -13.94 13.26 0.69
N SER A 19 -14.98 13.67 1.24
CA SER A 19 -16.11 12.94 1.82
C SER A 19 -16.05 11.41 2.02
N ILE A 20 -14.92 10.83 2.47
CA ILE A 20 -15.00 9.60 3.24
C ILE A 20 -15.52 10.02 4.62
N THR A 21 -16.83 10.21 4.71
CA THR A 21 -17.48 10.72 5.92
C THR A 21 -17.67 9.64 6.98
N ASN A 22 -17.49 8.38 6.59
CA ASN A 22 -17.74 7.18 7.42
C ASN A 22 -16.47 6.42 7.81
N ALA A 23 -15.29 6.98 7.56
CA ALA A 23 -14.02 6.39 7.95
C ALA A 23 -13.04 7.45 8.46
N LYS A 24 -12.18 7.05 9.40
CA LYS A 24 -11.07 7.85 9.91
C LYS A 24 -9.78 7.03 9.89
N ILE A 25 -8.65 7.70 9.82
CA ILE A 25 -7.36 7.07 10.01
C ILE A 25 -7.04 7.11 11.50
N ASP A 26 -7.03 5.95 12.14
CA ASP A 26 -6.72 5.84 13.57
C ASP A 26 -5.22 5.87 13.84
N VAL A 27 -4.44 5.20 13.00
CA VAL A 27 -2.99 5.08 13.20
C VAL A 27 -2.27 4.93 11.87
N VAL A 28 -1.05 5.43 11.79
CA VAL A 28 -0.08 5.14 10.73
C VAL A 28 1.07 4.37 11.35
N ILE A 29 1.30 3.15 10.87
CA ILE A 29 2.38 2.27 11.34
C ILE A 29 3.46 2.19 10.26
N SER A 30 4.73 2.36 10.64
CA SER A 30 5.86 2.16 9.75
C SER A 30 6.95 1.30 10.41
N ASN A 31 7.58 0.43 9.62
CA ASN A 31 8.74 -0.34 10.06
C ASN A 31 10.05 0.48 10.02
N ASN A 32 9.98 1.72 9.55
CA ASN A 32 11.07 2.68 9.55
C ASN A 32 10.70 3.88 10.43
N LYS A 33 11.39 4.04 11.56
CA LYS A 33 11.17 5.15 12.50
C LYS A 33 11.41 6.55 11.91
N ASN A 34 12.17 6.61 10.81
CA ASN A 34 12.45 7.85 10.10
C ASN A 34 11.57 8.00 8.84
N ALA A 35 10.51 7.20 8.71
CA ALA A 35 9.59 7.31 7.57
C ALA A 35 8.87 8.66 7.60
N TYR A 36 8.88 9.36 6.49
CA TYR A 36 8.18 10.63 6.35
C TYR A 36 6.65 10.48 6.57
N ALA A 37 6.12 9.28 6.33
CA ALA A 37 4.74 8.93 6.63
C ALA A 37 4.37 9.20 8.10
N LEU A 38 5.26 8.90 9.04
CA LEU A 38 5.04 9.15 10.47
C LEU A 38 5.02 10.65 10.79
N GLU A 39 5.91 11.44 10.17
CA GLU A 39 5.90 12.90 10.32
C GLU A 39 4.62 13.52 9.78
N ARG A 40 4.15 13.01 8.64
CA ARG A 40 2.90 13.46 8.04
C ARG A 40 1.70 13.12 8.91
N ALA A 41 1.63 11.92 9.46
CA ALA A 41 0.59 11.52 10.39
C ALA A 41 0.50 12.52 11.56
N LYS A 42 1.64 12.83 12.18
CA LYS A 42 1.73 13.81 13.28
C LYS A 42 1.25 15.20 12.88
N LYS A 43 1.60 15.66 11.66
CA LYS A 43 1.12 16.98 11.15
C LYS A 43 -0.39 17.06 10.95
N HIS A 44 -1.06 15.92 10.92
CA HIS A 44 -2.51 15.81 10.75
C HIS A 44 -3.22 15.29 12.00
N ASP A 45 -2.53 15.31 13.16
CA ASP A 45 -3.06 14.82 14.43
C ASP A 45 -3.50 13.35 14.38
N ILE A 46 -2.81 12.55 13.55
CA ILE A 46 -2.99 11.11 13.45
C ILE A 46 -1.87 10.43 14.23
N GLU A 47 -2.21 9.41 14.98
CA GLU A 47 -1.22 8.67 15.73
C GLU A 47 -0.22 7.99 14.80
N ALA A 48 1.06 8.06 15.17
CA ALA A 48 2.18 7.58 14.37
C ALA A 48 3.03 6.61 15.19
N VAL A 49 3.06 5.35 14.78
CA VAL A 49 3.75 4.26 15.47
C VAL A 49 4.89 3.75 14.61
N ALA A 50 6.09 3.72 15.18
CA ALA A 50 7.23 3.04 14.57
C ALA A 50 7.33 1.63 15.17
N LEU A 51 7.16 0.61 14.34
CA LEU A 51 7.21 -0.79 14.75
C LEU A 51 8.07 -1.57 13.75
N SER A 52 9.34 -1.78 14.09
CA SER A 52 10.30 -2.43 13.20
C SER A 52 10.59 -3.86 13.65
N PRO A 53 10.65 -4.84 12.73
CA PRO A 53 11.12 -6.18 13.06
C PRO A 53 12.52 -6.20 13.72
N LYS A 54 13.33 -5.17 13.48
CA LYS A 54 14.68 -5.05 14.04
C LYS A 54 14.70 -4.70 15.52
N ASP A 55 13.59 -4.22 16.07
CA ASP A 55 13.47 -3.83 17.47
C ASP A 55 13.06 -5.01 18.37
N PHE A 56 12.89 -6.21 17.79
CA PHE A 56 12.45 -7.42 18.49
C PHE A 56 13.50 -8.53 18.37
N GLU A 57 13.62 -9.36 19.40
CA GLU A 57 14.53 -10.48 19.42
C GLU A 57 14.18 -11.56 18.37
N THR A 58 12.89 -11.74 18.12
CA THR A 58 12.38 -12.71 17.16
C THR A 58 11.30 -12.10 16.26
N ARG A 59 11.11 -12.72 15.09
CA ARG A 59 10.03 -12.34 14.19
C ARG A 59 8.65 -12.54 14.82
N ASP A 60 8.49 -13.57 15.64
CA ASP A 60 7.21 -13.86 16.29
C ASP A 60 6.83 -12.80 17.30
N LEU A 61 7.78 -12.27 18.07
CA LEU A 61 7.53 -11.14 18.97
C LEU A 61 7.10 -9.87 18.22
N PHE A 62 7.71 -9.59 17.09
CA PHE A 62 7.25 -8.51 16.21
C PHE A 62 5.85 -8.76 15.68
N ASN A 63 5.56 -9.97 15.21
CA ASN A 63 4.26 -10.35 14.67
C ASN A 63 3.15 -10.20 15.72
N GLU A 64 3.42 -10.62 16.97
CA GLU A 64 2.49 -10.44 18.10
C GLU A 64 2.29 -8.96 18.45
N ALA A 65 3.37 -8.17 18.47
CA ALA A 65 3.26 -6.75 18.76
C ALA A 65 2.42 -6.02 17.68
N LEU A 66 2.63 -6.35 16.41
CA LEU A 66 1.84 -5.79 15.30
C LEU A 66 0.37 -6.22 15.39
N TYR A 67 0.11 -7.49 15.70
CA TYR A 67 -1.24 -8.01 15.88
C TYR A 67 -1.98 -7.27 17.03
N ASN A 68 -1.34 -7.17 18.20
CA ASN A 68 -1.93 -6.51 19.35
C ASN A 68 -2.19 -5.02 19.07
N GLU A 69 -1.27 -4.33 18.39
CA GLU A 69 -1.43 -2.93 18.01
C GLU A 69 -2.70 -2.70 17.16
N LEU A 70 -3.01 -3.63 16.27
CA LEU A 70 -4.19 -3.55 15.40
C LEU A 70 -5.49 -3.90 16.14
N VAL A 71 -5.46 -4.97 16.96
CA VAL A 71 -6.65 -5.47 17.67
C VAL A 71 -7.05 -4.57 18.83
N ASP A 72 -6.09 -4.12 19.64
CA ASP A 72 -6.36 -3.24 20.79
C ASP A 72 -6.97 -1.91 20.36
N ARG A 73 -6.61 -1.44 19.17
CA ARG A 73 -7.19 -0.23 18.54
C ARG A 73 -8.51 -0.49 17.86
N LYS A 74 -8.98 -1.74 17.77
CA LYS A 74 -10.22 -2.11 17.08
C LYS A 74 -10.24 -1.62 15.63
N ILE A 75 -9.13 -1.83 14.90
CA ILE A 75 -9.02 -1.43 13.50
C ILE A 75 -10.01 -2.24 12.65
N ASP A 76 -10.78 -1.55 11.83
CA ASP A 76 -11.74 -2.19 10.91
C ASP A 76 -11.11 -2.57 9.58
N LEU A 77 -10.21 -1.74 9.06
CA LEU A 77 -9.59 -1.89 7.74
C LEU A 77 -8.10 -1.55 7.80
N ILE A 78 -7.28 -2.40 7.21
CA ILE A 78 -5.84 -2.19 7.04
C ILE A 78 -5.56 -1.83 5.59
N VAL A 79 -4.83 -0.73 5.37
CA VAL A 79 -4.38 -0.30 4.05
C VAL A 79 -2.87 -0.40 3.98
N LEU A 80 -2.36 -1.27 3.10
CA LEU A 80 -0.94 -1.39 2.84
C LEU A 80 -0.54 -0.39 1.74
N ALA A 81 0.42 0.46 2.05
CA ALA A 81 0.97 1.47 1.15
C ALA A 81 2.49 1.36 1.13
N GLY A 82 3.05 0.71 0.12
CA GLY A 82 4.48 0.46 0.01
C GLY A 82 5.05 -0.41 1.14
N CYS A 83 4.24 -1.27 1.73
CA CYS A 83 4.62 -2.18 2.79
C CYS A 83 5.41 -3.36 2.18
N LEU A 84 6.67 -3.50 2.60
CA LEU A 84 7.54 -4.63 2.19
C LEU A 84 7.62 -5.73 3.27
N VAL A 85 6.94 -5.52 4.38
CA VAL A 85 6.87 -6.51 5.46
C VAL A 85 5.77 -7.52 5.11
N VAL A 86 6.13 -8.79 5.10
CA VAL A 86 5.14 -9.86 4.95
C VAL A 86 4.19 -9.85 6.14
N ILE A 87 2.91 -9.73 5.86
CA ILE A 87 1.87 -9.71 6.88
C ILE A 87 1.70 -11.14 7.43
N PRO A 88 1.73 -11.33 8.76
CA PRO A 88 1.57 -12.66 9.37
C PRO A 88 0.19 -13.26 9.08
N GLU A 89 0.13 -14.58 8.89
CA GLU A 89 -1.11 -15.33 8.67
C GLU A 89 -2.17 -15.05 9.75
N LYS A 90 -1.76 -14.95 11.01
CA LYS A 90 -2.65 -14.60 12.12
C LYS A 90 -3.39 -13.27 11.87
N ILE A 91 -2.70 -12.26 11.31
CA ILE A 91 -3.33 -10.97 10.97
C ILE A 91 -4.22 -11.13 9.75
N ILE A 92 -3.80 -11.90 8.74
CA ILE A 92 -4.59 -12.15 7.54
C ILE A 92 -5.92 -12.82 7.90
N HIS A 93 -5.91 -13.82 8.77
CA HIS A 93 -7.11 -14.51 9.22
C HIS A 93 -8.02 -13.62 10.09
N GLU A 94 -7.45 -12.85 11.03
CA GLU A 94 -8.22 -11.93 11.87
C GLU A 94 -8.91 -10.83 11.05
N PHE A 95 -8.21 -10.34 10.02
CA PHE A 95 -8.67 -9.26 9.16
C PHE A 95 -9.03 -9.76 7.74
N GLU A 96 -9.61 -10.96 7.64
CA GLU A 96 -10.04 -11.53 6.35
C GLU A 96 -10.95 -10.55 5.61
N ASN A 97 -10.65 -10.29 4.33
CA ASN A 97 -11.32 -9.30 3.49
C ASN A 97 -11.30 -7.85 4.06
N ARG A 98 -10.39 -7.57 4.98
CA ARG A 98 -10.20 -6.24 5.61
C ARG A 98 -8.75 -5.74 5.53
N ILE A 99 -7.93 -6.35 4.67
CA ILE A 99 -6.59 -5.86 4.33
C ILE A 99 -6.56 -5.62 2.84
N ILE A 100 -6.27 -4.40 2.42
CA ILE A 100 -6.13 -4.02 1.02
C ILE A 100 -4.72 -3.55 0.72
N ASN A 101 -4.25 -3.85 -0.47
CA ASN A 101 -2.94 -3.40 -0.97
C ASN A 101 -3.08 -2.74 -2.33
N ILE A 102 -2.19 -1.79 -2.60
CA ILE A 102 -2.04 -1.19 -3.93
C ILE A 102 -0.74 -1.70 -4.53
N HIS A 103 -0.86 -2.49 -5.59
CA HIS A 103 0.28 -2.98 -6.35
C HIS A 103 0.47 -2.14 -7.63
N PRO A 104 1.70 -1.70 -7.95
CA PRO A 104 1.94 -0.77 -9.05
C PRO A 104 2.05 -1.44 -10.43
N SER A 105 1.21 -2.43 -10.70
CA SER A 105 1.03 -3.03 -12.02
C SER A 105 -0.41 -3.52 -12.21
N LEU A 106 -0.73 -3.99 -13.41
CA LEU A 106 -1.98 -4.71 -13.69
C LEU A 106 -1.78 -6.19 -13.38
N ILE A 107 -2.15 -6.63 -12.18
CA ILE A 107 -2.12 -8.05 -11.80
C ILE A 107 -2.95 -8.86 -12.82
N PRO A 108 -2.46 -10.02 -13.31
CA PRO A 108 -1.35 -10.83 -12.80
C PRO A 108 0.03 -10.51 -13.41
N SER A 109 0.21 -9.41 -14.12
CA SER A 109 1.48 -9.06 -14.72
C SER A 109 2.37 -8.32 -13.73
N PHE A 110 3.69 -8.64 -13.69
CA PHE A 110 4.71 -7.96 -12.89
C PHE A 110 4.35 -7.86 -11.40
N CYS A 111 3.84 -8.95 -10.83
CA CYS A 111 3.46 -9.08 -9.42
C CYS A 111 4.11 -10.32 -8.80
N GLY A 112 3.93 -10.48 -7.49
CA GLY A 112 4.48 -11.60 -6.74
C GLY A 112 5.90 -11.35 -6.23
N THR A 113 6.56 -12.41 -5.78
CA THR A 113 7.89 -12.33 -5.16
C THR A 113 8.93 -11.66 -6.05
N GLY A 114 9.57 -10.61 -5.53
CA GLY A 114 10.61 -9.86 -6.24
C GLY A 114 10.11 -8.66 -7.04
N TYR A 115 8.80 -8.47 -7.16
CA TYR A 115 8.19 -7.32 -7.80
C TYR A 115 7.70 -6.29 -6.78
N TYR A 116 8.52 -5.28 -6.51
CA TYR A 116 8.20 -4.20 -5.57
C TYR A 116 8.87 -2.89 -5.95
N GLY A 117 8.26 -1.78 -5.58
CA GLY A 117 8.78 -0.44 -5.82
C GLY A 117 9.14 -0.21 -7.30
N LEU A 118 10.27 0.42 -7.57
CA LEU A 118 10.75 0.72 -8.94
C LEU A 118 11.01 -0.53 -9.78
N LYS A 119 11.32 -1.66 -9.17
CA LYS A 119 11.59 -2.91 -9.90
C LYS A 119 10.41 -3.35 -10.78
N VAL A 120 9.19 -3.08 -10.35
CA VAL A 120 7.99 -3.36 -11.15
C VAL A 120 8.04 -2.59 -12.47
N HIS A 121 8.34 -1.29 -12.39
CA HIS A 121 8.39 -0.41 -13.54
C HIS A 121 9.60 -0.71 -14.46
N GLU A 122 10.76 -0.97 -13.87
CA GLU A 122 11.95 -1.43 -14.60
C GLU A 122 11.66 -2.67 -15.43
N LYS A 123 11.02 -3.68 -14.82
CA LYS A 123 10.68 -4.95 -15.50
C LYS A 123 9.62 -4.75 -16.59
N ALA A 124 8.60 -3.92 -16.32
CA ALA A 124 7.58 -3.60 -17.30
C ALA A 124 8.16 -2.88 -18.52
N LEU A 125 8.99 -1.86 -18.31
CA LEU A 125 9.68 -1.12 -19.38
C LEU A 125 10.65 -2.01 -20.15
N ALA A 126 11.46 -2.81 -19.47
CA ALA A 126 12.40 -3.76 -20.11
C ALA A 126 11.66 -4.81 -20.98
N ARG A 127 10.43 -5.20 -20.59
CA ARG A 127 9.59 -6.08 -21.39
C ARG A 127 8.97 -5.38 -22.60
N GLY A 128 8.96 -4.04 -22.62
CA GLY A 128 8.40 -3.24 -23.72
C GLY A 128 6.88 -3.17 -23.73
N VAL A 129 6.21 -3.33 -22.58
CA VAL A 129 4.75 -3.19 -22.50
C VAL A 129 4.31 -1.80 -22.91
N LYS A 130 3.12 -1.70 -23.46
CA LYS A 130 2.53 -0.42 -23.89
C LYS A 130 1.51 0.11 -22.89
N VAL A 131 1.09 -0.76 -21.98
CA VAL A 131 0.12 -0.46 -20.93
C VAL A 131 0.63 -1.06 -19.62
N SER A 132 0.62 -0.27 -18.56
CA SER A 132 0.81 -0.67 -17.17
C SER A 132 -0.37 -0.14 -16.35
N GLY A 133 -0.22 -0.03 -15.04
CA GLY A 133 -1.30 0.50 -14.20
C GLY A 133 -1.09 0.20 -12.73
N ALA A 134 -2.16 0.34 -11.99
CA ALA A 134 -2.22 -0.03 -10.59
C ALA A 134 -3.39 -0.98 -10.33
N THR A 135 -3.20 -1.89 -9.40
CA THR A 135 -4.21 -2.83 -8.92
C THR A 135 -4.43 -2.62 -7.43
N VAL A 136 -5.67 -2.45 -7.04
CA VAL A 136 -6.11 -2.54 -5.63
C VAL A 136 -6.69 -3.93 -5.44
N HIS A 137 -6.20 -4.67 -4.45
CA HIS A 137 -6.64 -6.04 -4.19
C HIS A 137 -6.70 -6.31 -2.69
N PHE A 138 -7.49 -7.30 -2.30
CA PHE A 138 -7.41 -7.85 -0.96
C PHE A 138 -6.11 -8.63 -0.77
N VAL A 139 -5.61 -8.64 0.45
CA VAL A 139 -4.42 -9.41 0.82
C VAL A 139 -4.85 -10.77 1.35
N ASP A 140 -4.21 -11.81 0.82
CA ASP A 140 -4.31 -13.19 1.27
C ASP A 140 -2.94 -13.72 1.70
N GLU A 141 -2.79 -15.01 1.91
CA GLU A 141 -1.53 -15.65 2.32
C GLU A 141 -0.45 -15.63 1.24
N GLY A 142 -0.84 -15.44 -0.02
CA GLY A 142 0.08 -15.33 -1.14
C GLY A 142 0.61 -13.90 -1.33
N THR A 143 1.56 -13.77 -2.25
CA THR A 143 2.08 -12.46 -2.62
C THR A 143 1.36 -11.95 -3.86
N ASP A 144 0.54 -10.91 -3.69
CA ASP A 144 -0.28 -10.29 -4.74
C ASP A 144 -1.27 -11.26 -5.41
N THR A 145 -1.81 -12.23 -4.65
CA THR A 145 -2.69 -13.30 -5.15
C THR A 145 -4.16 -13.09 -4.79
N GLY A 146 -4.45 -12.23 -3.84
CA GLY A 146 -5.80 -11.99 -3.36
C GLY A 146 -6.74 -11.35 -4.40
N PRO A 147 -8.05 -11.42 -4.15
CA PRO A 147 -9.07 -10.92 -5.07
C PRO A 147 -8.89 -9.46 -5.45
N ILE A 148 -9.00 -9.15 -6.73
CA ILE A 148 -8.87 -7.79 -7.25
C ILE A 148 -10.14 -7.00 -6.94
N ILE A 149 -9.97 -5.80 -6.38
CA ILE A 149 -11.04 -4.84 -6.10
C ILE A 149 -11.20 -3.89 -7.29
N ALA A 150 -10.09 -3.32 -7.75
CA ALA A 150 -10.09 -2.35 -8.84
C ALA A 150 -8.74 -2.33 -9.56
N GLN A 151 -8.79 -1.95 -10.84
CA GLN A 151 -7.60 -1.74 -11.65
C GLN A 151 -7.74 -0.46 -12.48
N LYS A 152 -6.64 0.26 -12.62
CA LYS A 152 -6.57 1.42 -13.49
C LYS A 152 -5.36 1.31 -14.41
N ALA A 153 -5.63 1.27 -15.72
CA ALA A 153 -4.58 1.22 -16.73
C ALA A 153 -3.99 2.61 -17.02
N VAL A 154 -2.70 2.63 -17.31
CA VAL A 154 -1.97 3.81 -17.81
C VAL A 154 -1.13 3.45 -19.02
N GLU A 155 -1.05 4.37 -19.99
CA GLU A 155 -0.22 4.20 -21.16
C GLU A 155 1.27 4.39 -20.84
N ILE A 156 2.11 3.50 -21.36
CA ILE A 156 3.56 3.62 -21.37
C ILE A 156 4.00 4.25 -22.68
N LYS A 157 4.61 5.43 -22.61
CA LYS A 157 5.09 6.17 -23.77
C LYS A 157 6.56 5.87 -24.05
N GLN A 158 6.96 6.07 -25.30
CA GLN A 158 8.36 6.01 -25.66
C GLN A 158 9.16 7.07 -24.88
N GLY A 159 10.27 6.66 -24.25
CA GLY A 159 11.08 7.52 -23.41
C GLY A 159 10.65 7.57 -21.94
N ASP A 160 9.61 6.83 -21.53
CA ASP A 160 9.32 6.69 -20.11
C ASP A 160 10.47 6.02 -19.36
N THR A 161 10.77 6.55 -18.19
CA THR A 161 11.69 5.96 -17.21
C THR A 161 10.91 5.21 -16.13
N PRO A 162 11.54 4.36 -15.30
CA PRO A 162 10.89 3.75 -14.16
C PRO A 162 10.19 4.77 -13.26
N GLU A 163 10.82 5.92 -13.01
CA GLU A 163 10.29 6.99 -12.17
C GLU A 163 9.04 7.64 -12.81
N SER A 164 9.09 7.97 -14.11
CA SER A 164 7.95 8.57 -14.81
C SER A 164 6.76 7.59 -14.91
N SER A 165 7.03 6.32 -15.19
CA SER A 165 6.03 5.25 -15.20
C SER A 165 5.36 5.11 -13.85
N SER A 166 6.15 5.16 -12.80
CA SER A 166 5.65 5.05 -11.45
C SER A 166 4.80 6.26 -11.04
N ALA A 167 5.22 7.49 -11.35
CA ALA A 167 4.42 8.69 -11.10
C ALA A 167 3.03 8.59 -11.76
N LYS A 168 2.96 8.07 -12.99
CA LYS A 168 1.69 7.80 -13.68
C LYS A 168 0.83 6.77 -12.94
N ASN A 169 1.44 5.66 -12.50
CA ASN A 169 0.72 4.61 -11.79
C ASN A 169 0.21 5.09 -10.43
N HIS A 170 0.96 5.93 -9.73
CA HIS A 170 0.49 6.59 -8.50
C HIS A 170 -0.71 7.50 -8.77
N GLY A 171 -0.71 8.25 -9.86
CA GLY A 171 -1.87 9.02 -10.30
C GLY A 171 -3.09 8.13 -10.58
N ALA A 172 -2.88 6.98 -11.23
CA ALA A 172 -3.91 5.99 -11.48
C ALA A 172 -4.45 5.33 -10.19
N GLY A 173 -3.57 4.98 -9.26
CA GLY A 173 -3.95 4.47 -7.95
C GLY A 173 -4.82 5.48 -7.16
N ARG A 174 -4.53 6.77 -7.25
CA ARG A 174 -5.36 7.81 -6.64
C ARG A 174 -6.79 7.86 -7.21
N MET A 175 -6.97 7.55 -8.50
CA MET A 175 -8.30 7.53 -9.14
C MET A 175 -9.03 6.19 -9.00
N GLY A 176 -8.35 5.09 -8.70
CA GLY A 176 -8.94 3.76 -8.55
C GLY A 176 -9.91 3.64 -7.34
N TYR A 177 -9.87 4.57 -6.41
CA TYR A 177 -10.83 4.68 -5.31
C TYR A 177 -12.19 5.29 -5.72
N TYR A 178 -12.34 5.71 -6.97
CA TYR A 178 -13.64 6.07 -7.57
C TYR A 178 -14.36 4.85 -8.16
N ALA A 179 -14.26 3.68 -7.53
CA ALA A 179 -15.15 2.59 -7.85
C ALA A 179 -16.57 3.08 -7.54
N GLU A 180 -17.31 3.38 -8.60
CA GLU A 180 -18.70 3.79 -8.53
C GLU A 180 -19.44 2.75 -7.68
N SER A 181 -19.97 3.20 -6.56
CA SER A 181 -20.95 2.46 -5.78
C SER A 181 -22.25 2.43 -6.60
N HIS A 182 -22.42 1.37 -7.37
CA HIS A 182 -23.71 0.98 -7.92
C HIS A 182 -24.30 -0.16 -7.12
#